data_812b00fe78a1e3602583f149754f573d
#
_entry.id   812b00fe78a1e3602583f149754f573d
#
_cell.length_a   1.000
_cell.length_b   1.000
_cell.length_c   1.000
_cell.angle_alpha   90.00
_cell.angle_beta   90.00
_cell.angle_gamma   90.00
#
_symmetry.space_group_name_H-M   'P 1'
#
loop_
_entity.id
_entity.type
_entity.pdbx_description
1 polymer ?
#
loop_
_entity_poly.entity_id
_entity_poly.type
_entity_poly.pdbx_seq_one_letter_code
_entity_poly.pdbx_strand_id
1 'polypeptide(L)'
;MTDALKRLSEEGVAIWLDDLSRKRITSGNLAELIDQQHVVGVTTNPTIFQKAISEGDGYDQQLSDLAARKVTVEEAIRMITTADVRDAADILRPVFDATDGQDGRVSIEVDPRLAHNTKATVAEAKQLAWLVDRPNTLIKIPATEAGLPAISETIGLGISVNVTLIFSLERYRKVMDAYLTGLEKAKERGLDLSKIHSVASFFVSRVDTEVDKRLDGIGTDEAKALRGKAAVANARLAYQAYEEVFSSDRWSRLENAGARKQRPLWASTGVKDPAYKPTLYVDDLVAPNTVNTMPEATLHATEEGGSITGNTIAGTYEQARADLDALEKLGISYDEVVQLLEDEGVEKFEASWNDLLKSTEAELERLAPAEG
;
A
#
# COMPACT_ATOMS: atom_id res chain seq x y z
N MET A 1 -7.53 25.26 -16.58
CA MET A 1 -6.44 24.45 -16.00
C MET A 1 -6.68 23.02 -16.43
N THR A 2 -5.67 22.34 -16.92
CA THR A 2 -5.77 20.93 -17.30
C THR A 2 -5.89 20.12 -16.00
N ASP A 3 -6.94 19.33 -15.85
CA ASP A 3 -7.14 18.49 -14.67
C ASP A 3 -6.03 17.41 -14.62
N ALA A 4 -5.02 17.64 -13.77
CA ALA A 4 -3.85 16.77 -13.67
C ALA A 4 -4.22 15.37 -13.15
N LEU A 5 -5.19 15.27 -12.24
CA LEU A 5 -5.67 13.98 -11.72
C LEU A 5 -6.38 13.17 -12.81
N LYS A 6 -7.20 13.84 -13.62
CA LYS A 6 -7.84 13.20 -14.78
C LYS A 6 -6.81 12.67 -15.77
N ARG A 7 -5.81 13.50 -16.12
CA ARG A 7 -4.73 13.07 -17.01
C ARG A 7 -3.94 11.90 -16.45
N LEU A 8 -3.65 11.90 -15.15
CA LEU A 8 -2.97 10.81 -14.48
C LEU A 8 -3.76 9.50 -14.63
N SER A 9 -5.07 9.55 -14.45
CA SER A 9 -5.97 8.40 -14.68
C SER A 9 -5.99 7.96 -16.15
N GLU A 10 -6.02 8.90 -17.08
CA GLU A 10 -5.99 8.62 -18.55
C GLU A 10 -4.68 7.97 -18.99
N GLU A 11 -3.57 8.24 -18.31
CA GLU A 11 -2.26 7.57 -18.52
C GLU A 11 -2.21 6.16 -17.91
N GLY A 12 -3.27 5.69 -17.28
CA GLY A 12 -3.39 4.35 -16.74
C GLY A 12 -2.86 4.20 -15.31
N VAL A 13 -2.73 5.29 -14.56
CA VAL A 13 -2.42 5.30 -13.13
C VAL A 13 -3.71 5.35 -12.32
N ALA A 14 -3.97 4.34 -11.52
CA ALA A 14 -5.08 4.36 -10.57
C ALA A 14 -4.70 5.20 -9.34
N ILE A 15 -5.51 6.21 -9.03
CA ILE A 15 -5.29 7.09 -7.89
C ILE A 15 -6.01 6.52 -6.68
N TRP A 16 -5.25 6.12 -5.67
CA TRP A 16 -5.79 5.65 -4.40
C TRP A 16 -5.45 6.63 -3.28
N LEU A 17 -6.32 6.72 -2.29
CA LEU A 17 -6.11 7.53 -1.09
C LEU A 17 -5.43 6.70 -0.01
N ASP A 18 -4.35 7.20 0.57
CA ASP A 18 -3.66 6.58 1.71
C ASP A 18 -4.13 7.19 3.02
N ASP A 19 -5.43 7.08 3.27
CA ASP A 19 -6.09 7.55 4.49
C ASP A 19 -7.49 6.95 4.61
N LEU A 20 -7.94 6.72 5.86
CA LEU A 20 -9.30 6.31 6.18
C LEU A 20 -9.63 6.67 7.62
N SER A 21 -10.83 7.22 7.83
CA SER A 21 -11.41 7.42 9.15
C SER A 21 -12.93 7.33 9.07
N ARG A 22 -13.58 7.04 10.18
CA ARG A 22 -15.05 7.04 10.25
C ARG A 22 -15.63 8.40 9.89
N LYS A 23 -14.98 9.49 10.30
CA LYS A 23 -15.35 10.85 9.94
C LYS A 23 -15.37 11.04 8.42
N ARG A 24 -14.34 10.57 7.72
CA ARG A 24 -14.25 10.64 6.25
C ARG A 24 -15.41 9.89 5.57
N ILE A 25 -15.79 8.75 6.13
CA ILE A 25 -16.90 7.93 5.65
C ILE A 25 -18.23 8.62 5.88
N THR A 26 -18.51 9.02 7.11
CA THR A 26 -19.83 9.52 7.54
C THR A 26 -20.12 10.95 7.08
N SER A 27 -19.10 11.77 6.86
CA SER A 27 -19.26 13.13 6.33
C SER A 27 -19.57 13.20 4.84
N GLY A 28 -19.39 12.08 4.11
CA GLY A 28 -19.47 12.05 2.65
C GLY A 28 -18.17 12.42 1.92
N ASN A 29 -17.12 12.80 2.65
CA ASN A 29 -15.85 13.23 2.06
C ASN A 29 -15.23 12.17 1.15
N LEU A 30 -15.27 10.88 1.53
CA LEU A 30 -14.75 9.81 0.65
C LEU A 30 -15.52 9.76 -0.67
N ALA A 31 -16.83 9.88 -0.64
CA ALA A 31 -17.65 9.91 -1.87
C ALA A 31 -17.32 11.13 -2.75
N GLU A 32 -17.08 12.28 -2.15
CA GLU A 32 -16.64 13.49 -2.88
C GLU A 32 -15.28 13.30 -3.56
N LEU A 33 -14.31 12.69 -2.89
CA LEU A 33 -12.99 12.41 -3.48
C LEU A 33 -13.09 11.43 -4.67
N ILE A 34 -13.98 10.45 -4.59
CA ILE A 34 -14.26 9.53 -5.69
C ILE A 34 -14.86 10.27 -6.89
N ASP A 35 -15.85 11.10 -6.65
CA ASP A 35 -16.60 11.79 -7.70
C ASP A 35 -15.82 12.93 -8.35
N GLN A 36 -15.05 13.69 -7.56
CA GLN A 36 -14.42 14.94 -8.00
C GLN A 36 -12.92 14.83 -8.25
N GLN A 37 -12.21 13.93 -7.54
CA GLN A 37 -10.74 13.85 -7.60
C GLN A 37 -10.22 12.50 -8.13
N HIS A 38 -11.07 11.74 -8.80
CA HIS A 38 -10.71 10.47 -9.46
C HIS A 38 -10.10 9.41 -8.51
N VAL A 39 -10.41 9.46 -7.22
CA VAL A 39 -9.97 8.43 -6.27
C VAL A 39 -10.75 7.15 -6.55
N VAL A 40 -10.03 6.06 -6.79
CA VAL A 40 -10.61 4.75 -7.15
C VAL A 40 -10.22 3.63 -6.20
N GLY A 41 -9.64 3.94 -5.06
CA GLY A 41 -9.27 2.97 -4.04
C GLY A 41 -8.75 3.64 -2.77
N VAL A 42 -8.58 2.84 -1.73
CA VAL A 42 -8.11 3.29 -0.41
C VAL A 42 -7.10 2.29 0.14
N THR A 43 -5.99 2.78 0.66
CA THR A 43 -5.06 2.02 1.48
C THR A 43 -5.13 2.47 2.93
N THR A 44 -4.97 1.52 3.84
CA THR A 44 -4.86 1.76 5.27
C THR A 44 -3.59 1.12 5.83
N ASN A 45 -3.21 1.50 7.01
CA ASN A 45 -2.13 0.89 7.79
C ASN A 45 -2.35 1.16 9.28
N PRO A 46 -1.58 0.54 10.19
CA PRO A 46 -1.74 0.75 11.62
C PRO A 46 -1.67 2.21 12.06
N THR A 47 -0.81 3.01 11.45
CA THR A 47 -0.65 4.44 11.76
C THR A 47 -1.91 5.25 11.43
N ILE A 48 -2.54 4.96 10.28
CA ILE A 48 -3.79 5.61 9.85
C ILE A 48 -4.90 5.32 10.87
N PHE A 49 -5.10 4.06 11.26
CA PHE A 49 -6.11 3.72 12.24
C PHE A 49 -5.81 4.25 13.63
N GLN A 50 -4.54 4.23 14.05
CA GLN A 50 -4.13 4.81 15.33
C GLN A 50 -4.51 6.29 15.40
N LYS A 51 -4.20 7.05 14.36
CA LYS A 51 -4.57 8.47 14.27
C LYS A 51 -6.09 8.65 14.27
N ALA A 52 -6.82 7.94 13.43
CA ALA A 52 -8.26 8.07 13.28
C ALA A 52 -9.01 7.80 14.60
N ILE A 53 -8.66 6.72 15.30
CA ILE A 53 -9.32 6.33 16.55
C ILE A 53 -8.93 7.29 17.69
N SER A 54 -7.68 7.76 17.75
CA SER A 54 -7.21 8.72 18.76
C SER A 54 -7.86 10.10 18.60
N GLU A 55 -8.25 10.49 17.42
CA GLU A 55 -9.02 11.73 17.18
C GLU A 55 -10.48 11.63 17.65
N GLY A 56 -10.97 10.43 17.92
CA GLY A 56 -12.24 10.14 18.60
C GLY A 56 -13.52 10.36 17.78
N ASP A 57 -13.44 11.03 16.65
CA ASP A 57 -14.60 11.43 15.86
C ASP A 57 -15.40 10.23 15.31
N GLY A 58 -16.55 9.94 15.93
CA GLY A 58 -17.50 8.93 15.46
C GLY A 58 -17.26 7.51 15.98
N TYR A 59 -16.31 7.28 16.88
CA TYR A 59 -16.02 5.96 17.47
C TYR A 59 -16.65 5.71 18.82
N ASP A 60 -17.06 6.74 19.55
CA ASP A 60 -17.52 6.68 20.95
C ASP A 60 -18.65 5.67 21.17
N GLN A 61 -19.66 5.64 20.30
CA GLN A 61 -20.78 4.72 20.46
C GLN A 61 -20.34 3.26 20.35
N GLN A 62 -19.56 2.92 19.33
CA GLN A 62 -19.08 1.56 19.15
C GLN A 62 -18.11 1.14 20.26
N LEU A 63 -17.22 2.04 20.69
CA LEU A 63 -16.32 1.81 21.81
C LEU A 63 -17.09 1.58 23.12
N SER A 64 -18.15 2.35 23.36
CA SER A 64 -19.02 2.16 24.55
C SER A 64 -19.71 0.79 24.54
N ASP A 65 -20.24 0.37 23.38
CA ASP A 65 -20.87 -0.95 23.24
C ASP A 65 -19.85 -2.10 23.43
N LEU A 66 -18.64 -1.94 22.92
CA LEU A 66 -17.54 -2.90 23.09
C LEU A 66 -17.08 -2.96 24.55
N ALA A 67 -16.95 -1.80 25.21
CA ALA A 67 -16.60 -1.71 26.62
C ALA A 67 -17.66 -2.39 27.52
N ALA A 68 -18.95 -2.17 27.24
CA ALA A 68 -20.04 -2.84 27.96
C ALA A 68 -20.01 -4.36 27.81
N ARG A 69 -19.52 -4.87 26.68
CA ARG A 69 -19.32 -6.31 26.41
C ARG A 69 -18.05 -6.88 27.04
N LYS A 70 -17.18 -6.02 27.58
CA LYS A 70 -15.86 -6.40 28.16
C LYS A 70 -15.00 -7.19 27.16
N VAL A 71 -14.96 -6.76 25.89
CA VAL A 71 -14.13 -7.40 24.86
C VAL A 71 -12.65 -7.11 25.11
N THR A 72 -11.77 -7.93 24.52
CA THR A 72 -10.32 -7.60 24.53
C THR A 72 -10.02 -6.40 23.64
N VAL A 73 -8.89 -5.74 23.89
CA VAL A 73 -8.45 -4.60 23.08
C VAL A 73 -8.26 -4.99 21.62
N GLU A 74 -7.65 -6.15 21.37
CA GLU A 74 -7.47 -6.69 20.01
C GLU A 74 -8.81 -6.95 19.31
N GLU A 75 -9.80 -7.48 20.02
CA GLU A 75 -11.14 -7.66 19.47
C GLU A 75 -11.79 -6.31 19.13
N ALA A 76 -11.66 -5.33 20.01
CA ALA A 76 -12.18 -3.99 19.75
C ALA A 76 -11.57 -3.35 18.50
N ILE A 77 -10.26 -3.38 18.36
CA ILE A 77 -9.56 -2.86 17.17
C ILE A 77 -10.04 -3.59 15.91
N ARG A 78 -10.11 -4.92 15.95
CA ARG A 78 -10.57 -5.72 14.82
C ARG A 78 -12.00 -5.36 14.41
N MET A 79 -12.91 -5.20 15.36
CA MET A 79 -14.30 -4.84 15.10
C MET A 79 -14.43 -3.43 14.53
N ILE A 80 -13.67 -2.46 15.04
CA ILE A 80 -13.70 -1.07 14.59
C ILE A 80 -13.11 -0.95 13.18
N THR A 81 -11.91 -1.48 12.95
CA THR A 81 -11.22 -1.33 11.68
C THR A 81 -11.90 -2.07 10.54
N THR A 82 -12.43 -3.28 10.79
CA THR A 82 -13.18 -4.03 9.78
C THR A 82 -14.51 -3.39 9.45
N ALA A 83 -15.17 -2.72 10.40
CA ALA A 83 -16.38 -1.94 10.14
C ALA A 83 -16.08 -0.76 9.20
N ASP A 84 -15.04 0.03 9.48
CA ASP A 84 -14.66 1.17 8.63
C ASP A 84 -14.26 0.72 7.22
N VAL A 85 -13.52 -0.38 7.10
CA VAL A 85 -13.13 -0.94 5.80
C VAL A 85 -14.34 -1.45 5.02
N ARG A 86 -15.30 -2.07 5.69
CA ARG A 86 -16.55 -2.52 5.07
C ARG A 86 -17.36 -1.33 4.54
N ASP A 87 -17.53 -0.30 5.35
CA ASP A 87 -18.30 0.88 4.96
C ASP A 87 -17.62 1.63 3.80
N ALA A 88 -16.30 1.75 3.82
CA ALA A 88 -15.53 2.31 2.71
C ALA A 88 -15.63 1.44 1.44
N ALA A 89 -15.61 0.12 1.58
CA ALA A 89 -15.77 -0.81 0.47
C ALA A 89 -17.17 -0.69 -0.16
N ASP A 90 -18.21 -0.45 0.64
CA ASP A 90 -19.57 -0.21 0.14
C ASP A 90 -19.65 1.10 -0.65
N ILE A 91 -19.00 2.17 -0.20
CA ILE A 91 -18.92 3.45 -0.93
C ILE A 91 -18.17 3.27 -2.27
N LEU A 92 -17.12 2.47 -2.30
CA LEU A 92 -16.31 2.20 -3.50
C LEU A 92 -16.90 1.12 -4.40
N ARG A 93 -17.98 0.45 -3.99
CA ARG A 93 -18.58 -0.65 -4.75
C ARG A 93 -18.98 -0.27 -6.19
N PRO A 94 -19.54 0.91 -6.49
CA PRO A 94 -19.84 1.30 -7.88
C PRO A 94 -18.57 1.36 -8.75
N VAL A 95 -17.44 1.82 -8.22
CA VAL A 95 -16.16 1.83 -8.94
C VAL A 95 -15.68 0.40 -9.21
N PHE A 96 -15.80 -0.48 -8.22
CA PHE A 96 -15.44 -1.89 -8.38
C PHE A 96 -16.25 -2.57 -9.48
N ASP A 97 -17.56 -2.38 -9.49
CA ASP A 97 -18.44 -2.97 -10.49
C ASP A 97 -18.18 -2.38 -11.90
N ALA A 98 -17.89 -1.09 -12.01
CA ALA A 98 -17.59 -0.41 -13.27
C ALA A 98 -16.22 -0.78 -13.87
N THR A 99 -15.27 -1.22 -13.04
CA THR A 99 -13.90 -1.57 -13.46
C THR A 99 -13.64 -3.08 -13.54
N ASP A 100 -14.69 -3.89 -13.55
CA ASP A 100 -14.60 -5.36 -13.53
C ASP A 100 -13.70 -5.87 -12.38
N GLY A 101 -13.83 -5.24 -11.23
CA GLY A 101 -13.11 -5.58 -10.00
C GLY A 101 -11.66 -5.12 -9.93
N GLN A 102 -11.16 -4.37 -10.91
CA GLN A 102 -9.78 -3.92 -10.90
C GLN A 102 -9.53 -2.84 -9.85
N ASP A 103 -10.38 -1.85 -9.75
CA ASP A 103 -10.34 -0.77 -8.78
C ASP A 103 -11.56 -0.78 -7.84
N GLY A 104 -11.81 0.28 -7.13
CA GLY A 104 -12.86 0.33 -6.10
C GLY A 104 -12.52 -0.49 -4.87
N ARG A 105 -11.24 -0.62 -4.54
CA ARG A 105 -10.74 -1.52 -3.50
C ARG A 105 -10.30 -0.80 -2.25
N VAL A 106 -10.45 -1.48 -1.11
CA VAL A 106 -9.99 -1.02 0.20
C VAL A 106 -9.06 -2.08 0.79
N SER A 107 -7.89 -1.65 1.27
CA SER A 107 -6.92 -2.53 1.92
C SER A 107 -7.03 -2.46 3.43
N ILE A 108 -6.92 -3.63 4.09
CA ILE A 108 -6.76 -3.76 5.55
C ILE A 108 -5.56 -4.66 5.85
N GLU A 109 -4.70 -4.25 6.77
CA GLU A 109 -3.44 -4.93 7.08
C GLU A 109 -3.61 -5.94 8.21
N VAL A 110 -2.94 -7.08 8.09
CA VAL A 110 -2.77 -8.04 9.19
C VAL A 110 -1.98 -7.39 10.33
N ASP A 111 -2.12 -7.92 11.54
CA ASP A 111 -1.35 -7.45 12.70
C ASP A 111 0.16 -7.48 12.38
N PRO A 112 0.86 -6.33 12.41
CA PRO A 112 2.27 -6.26 12.04
C PRO A 112 3.20 -7.11 12.91
N ARG A 113 2.78 -7.45 14.14
CA ARG A 113 3.52 -8.35 15.03
C ARG A 113 3.62 -9.78 14.46
N LEU A 114 2.81 -10.11 13.45
CA LEU A 114 2.81 -11.41 12.75
C LEU A 114 3.76 -11.44 11.55
N ALA A 115 4.45 -10.35 11.23
CA ALA A 115 5.25 -10.19 10.02
C ALA A 115 6.30 -11.31 9.79
N HIS A 116 6.77 -11.95 10.86
CA HIS A 116 7.73 -13.06 10.82
C HIS A 116 7.11 -14.44 11.13
N ASN A 117 5.77 -14.55 11.09
CA ASN A 117 5.05 -15.79 11.34
C ASN A 117 4.07 -16.11 10.22
N THR A 118 4.48 -16.95 9.29
CA THR A 118 3.70 -17.35 8.11
C THR A 118 2.31 -17.88 8.46
N LYS A 119 2.23 -18.83 9.40
CA LYS A 119 0.96 -19.49 9.73
C LYS A 119 -0.03 -18.54 10.39
N ALA A 120 0.45 -17.71 11.32
CA ALA A 120 -0.38 -16.72 11.99
C ALA A 120 -0.85 -15.64 11.00
N THR A 121 0.00 -15.19 10.08
CA THR A 121 -0.36 -14.25 9.02
C THR A 121 -1.49 -14.78 8.12
N VAL A 122 -1.40 -16.04 7.68
CA VAL A 122 -2.48 -16.66 6.87
C VAL A 122 -3.78 -16.75 7.67
N ALA A 123 -3.71 -17.15 8.94
CA ALA A 123 -4.89 -17.24 9.80
C ALA A 123 -5.56 -15.87 9.99
N GLU A 124 -4.78 -14.83 10.25
CA GLU A 124 -5.28 -13.46 10.38
C GLU A 124 -5.87 -12.94 9.06
N ALA A 125 -5.21 -13.19 7.94
CA ALA A 125 -5.72 -12.80 6.62
C ALA A 125 -7.09 -13.41 6.32
N LYS A 126 -7.29 -14.68 6.63
CA LYS A 126 -8.60 -15.36 6.53
C LYS A 126 -9.65 -14.71 7.43
N GLN A 127 -9.28 -14.39 8.66
CA GLN A 127 -10.17 -13.79 9.63
C GLN A 127 -10.61 -12.39 9.18
N LEU A 128 -9.68 -11.57 8.73
CA LEU A 128 -9.99 -10.22 8.22
C LEU A 128 -10.88 -10.26 6.98
N ALA A 129 -10.58 -11.15 6.03
CA ALA A 129 -11.40 -11.33 4.83
C ALA A 129 -12.83 -11.74 5.18
N TRP A 130 -12.99 -12.64 6.15
CA TRP A 130 -14.31 -13.07 6.63
C TRP A 130 -15.06 -11.95 7.36
N LEU A 131 -14.37 -11.17 8.22
CA LEU A 131 -14.99 -10.08 8.98
C LEU A 131 -15.42 -8.91 8.11
N VAL A 132 -14.61 -8.53 7.12
CA VAL A 132 -14.97 -7.46 6.18
C VAL A 132 -16.08 -7.91 5.25
N ASP A 133 -16.01 -9.13 4.74
CA ASP A 133 -17.04 -9.78 3.89
C ASP A 133 -17.45 -8.87 2.71
N ARG A 134 -16.46 -8.36 1.98
CA ARG A 134 -16.67 -7.57 0.76
C ARG A 134 -15.71 -8.02 -0.34
N PRO A 135 -16.20 -8.16 -1.59
CA PRO A 135 -15.38 -8.68 -2.70
C PRO A 135 -14.27 -7.71 -3.13
N ASN A 136 -14.38 -6.44 -2.79
CA ASN A 136 -13.43 -5.38 -3.11
C ASN A 136 -12.44 -5.07 -1.98
N THR A 137 -12.20 -6.02 -1.09
CA THR A 137 -11.19 -5.93 -0.04
C THR A 137 -9.89 -6.56 -0.50
N LEU A 138 -8.76 -5.93 -0.15
CA LEU A 138 -7.42 -6.49 -0.25
C LEU A 138 -6.87 -6.69 1.16
N ILE A 139 -6.40 -7.88 1.49
CA ILE A 139 -5.68 -8.11 2.74
C ILE A 139 -4.23 -7.71 2.55
N LYS A 140 -3.74 -6.80 3.39
CA LYS A 140 -2.39 -6.26 3.28
C LYS A 140 -1.42 -7.10 4.11
N ILE A 141 -0.37 -7.62 3.46
CA ILE A 141 0.61 -8.55 4.07
C ILE A 141 2.02 -8.01 3.77
N PRO A 142 2.88 -7.85 4.81
CA PRO A 142 4.27 -7.43 4.61
C PRO A 142 5.09 -8.45 3.82
N ALA A 143 5.96 -7.95 2.94
CA ALA A 143 6.85 -8.74 2.09
C ALA A 143 8.12 -9.23 2.82
N THR A 144 8.02 -9.64 4.08
CA THR A 144 9.13 -10.29 4.79
C THR A 144 9.40 -11.68 4.21
N GLU A 145 10.55 -12.28 4.53
CA GLU A 145 10.83 -13.67 4.12
C GLU A 145 9.74 -14.65 4.59
N ALA A 146 9.21 -14.46 5.81
CA ALA A 146 8.09 -15.25 6.31
C ALA A 146 6.74 -14.85 5.68
N GLY A 147 6.62 -13.62 5.20
CA GLY A 147 5.44 -13.11 4.51
C GLY A 147 5.26 -13.69 3.11
N LEU A 148 6.34 -13.99 2.40
CA LEU A 148 6.27 -14.53 1.03
C LEU A 148 5.43 -15.81 0.92
N PRO A 149 5.67 -16.89 1.72
CA PRO A 149 4.80 -18.05 1.69
C PRO A 149 3.38 -17.77 2.21
N ALA A 150 3.20 -16.79 3.10
CA ALA A 150 1.87 -16.38 3.54
C ALA A 150 1.07 -15.72 2.41
N ILE A 151 1.70 -14.87 1.60
CA ILE A 151 1.12 -14.26 0.41
C ILE A 151 0.68 -15.34 -0.58
N SER A 152 1.59 -16.27 -0.91
CA SER A 152 1.30 -17.38 -1.81
C SER A 152 0.12 -18.24 -1.34
N GLU A 153 0.06 -18.59 -0.06
CA GLU A 153 -1.04 -19.38 0.48
C GLU A 153 -2.36 -18.60 0.51
N THR A 154 -2.33 -17.33 0.90
CA THR A 154 -3.53 -16.47 0.95
C THR A 154 -4.13 -16.27 -0.43
N ILE A 155 -3.32 -15.99 -1.45
CA ILE A 155 -3.75 -15.94 -2.86
C ILE A 155 -4.31 -17.30 -3.29
N GLY A 156 -3.63 -18.39 -2.92
CA GLY A 156 -4.08 -19.75 -3.22
C GLY A 156 -5.42 -20.13 -2.59
N LEU A 157 -5.88 -19.42 -1.58
CA LEU A 157 -7.21 -19.52 -0.98
C LEU A 157 -8.27 -18.65 -1.65
N GLY A 158 -7.91 -17.90 -2.70
CA GLY A 158 -8.81 -17.00 -3.41
C GLY A 158 -8.98 -15.63 -2.76
N ILE A 159 -8.13 -15.29 -1.79
CA ILE A 159 -8.16 -13.99 -1.10
C ILE A 159 -7.21 -13.03 -1.82
N SER A 160 -7.73 -11.86 -2.23
CA SER A 160 -6.95 -10.80 -2.86
C SER A 160 -6.02 -10.13 -1.84
N VAL A 161 -4.78 -9.83 -2.26
CA VAL A 161 -3.71 -9.37 -1.37
C VAL A 161 -3.05 -8.08 -1.89
N ASN A 162 -2.87 -7.12 -0.99
CA ASN A 162 -1.95 -6.01 -1.15
C ASN A 162 -0.64 -6.35 -0.44
N VAL A 163 0.42 -6.61 -1.20
CA VAL A 163 1.74 -6.90 -0.62
C VAL A 163 2.42 -5.60 -0.26
N THR A 164 2.81 -5.41 1.00
CA THR A 164 3.36 -4.14 1.49
C THR A 164 4.81 -4.24 1.97
N LEU A 165 5.44 -3.09 2.23
CA LEU A 165 6.81 -2.95 2.70
C LEU A 165 7.84 -3.56 1.73
N ILE A 166 7.65 -3.32 0.44
CA ILE A 166 8.61 -3.69 -0.60
C ILE A 166 9.53 -2.49 -0.84
N PHE A 167 10.84 -2.69 -0.70
CA PHE A 167 11.85 -1.66 -0.92
C PHE A 167 12.90 -2.09 -1.95
N SER A 168 13.21 -3.39 -2.03
CA SER A 168 14.25 -3.90 -2.92
C SER A 168 13.69 -4.52 -4.20
N LEU A 169 14.46 -4.43 -5.28
CA LEU A 169 14.15 -5.07 -6.56
C LEU A 169 14.15 -6.60 -6.43
N GLU A 170 15.07 -7.16 -5.66
CA GLU A 170 15.13 -8.60 -5.40
C GLU A 170 13.86 -9.06 -4.66
N ARG A 171 13.47 -8.36 -3.58
CA ARG A 171 12.26 -8.70 -2.83
C ARG A 171 11.02 -8.57 -3.70
N TYR A 172 10.96 -7.57 -4.57
CA TYR A 172 9.82 -7.40 -5.48
C TYR A 172 9.70 -8.58 -6.46
N ARG A 173 10.81 -9.08 -6.99
CA ARG A 173 10.78 -10.30 -7.83
C ARG A 173 10.27 -11.52 -7.06
N LYS A 174 10.68 -11.69 -5.80
CA LYS A 174 10.15 -12.75 -4.92
C LYS A 174 8.66 -12.57 -4.62
N VAL A 175 8.18 -11.34 -4.49
CA VAL A 175 6.75 -11.03 -4.31
C VAL A 175 5.94 -11.43 -5.53
N MET A 176 6.40 -11.09 -6.74
CA MET A 176 5.73 -11.50 -7.97
C MET A 176 5.73 -13.03 -8.12
N ASP A 177 6.84 -13.70 -7.81
CA ASP A 177 6.92 -15.18 -7.79
C ASP A 177 5.92 -15.80 -6.80
N ALA A 178 5.81 -15.24 -5.59
CA ALA A 178 4.83 -15.67 -4.59
C ALA A 178 3.39 -15.50 -5.07
N TYR A 179 3.10 -14.41 -5.79
CA TYR A 179 1.79 -14.19 -6.42
C TYR A 179 1.48 -15.22 -7.49
N LEU A 180 2.39 -15.45 -8.42
CA LEU A 180 2.22 -16.47 -9.48
C LEU A 180 2.04 -17.87 -8.88
N THR A 181 2.83 -18.23 -7.87
CA THR A 181 2.70 -19.49 -7.13
C THR A 181 1.34 -19.60 -6.43
N GLY A 182 0.85 -18.52 -5.86
CA GLY A 182 -0.48 -18.46 -5.27
C GLY A 182 -1.60 -18.68 -6.28
N LEU A 183 -1.49 -18.07 -7.46
CA LEU A 183 -2.44 -18.27 -8.56
C LEU A 183 -2.43 -19.72 -9.07
N GLU A 184 -1.26 -20.35 -9.17
CA GLU A 184 -1.13 -21.76 -9.52
C GLU A 184 -1.87 -22.66 -8.51
N LYS A 185 -1.68 -22.42 -7.21
CA LYS A 185 -2.40 -23.11 -6.13
C LYS A 185 -3.91 -22.88 -6.23
N ALA A 186 -4.36 -21.65 -6.49
CA ALA A 186 -5.77 -21.33 -6.65
C ALA A 186 -6.38 -22.07 -7.84
N LYS A 187 -5.65 -22.14 -8.96
CA LYS A 187 -6.05 -22.92 -10.15
C LYS A 187 -6.19 -24.41 -9.85
N GLU A 188 -5.24 -25.00 -9.13
CA GLU A 188 -5.29 -26.41 -8.70
C GLU A 188 -6.50 -26.70 -7.80
N ARG A 189 -6.92 -25.72 -7.00
CA ARG A 189 -8.12 -25.76 -6.16
C ARG A 189 -9.42 -25.52 -6.92
N GLY A 190 -9.35 -25.25 -8.23
CA GLY A 190 -10.51 -24.99 -9.07
C GLY A 190 -11.16 -23.62 -8.87
N LEU A 191 -10.43 -22.65 -8.31
CA LEU A 191 -10.94 -21.29 -8.10
C LEU A 191 -10.90 -20.46 -9.38
N ASP A 192 -11.82 -19.52 -9.48
CA ASP A 192 -11.88 -18.55 -10.58
C ASP A 192 -10.78 -17.49 -10.40
N LEU A 193 -9.72 -17.59 -11.20
CA LEU A 193 -8.57 -16.68 -11.12
C LEU A 193 -8.95 -15.24 -11.46
N SER A 194 -10.01 -15.00 -12.23
CA SER A 194 -10.46 -13.65 -12.59
C SER A 194 -10.96 -12.83 -11.39
N LYS A 195 -11.28 -13.50 -10.29
CA LYS A 195 -11.74 -12.89 -9.04
C LYS A 195 -10.62 -12.58 -8.06
N ILE A 196 -9.39 -13.04 -8.33
CA ILE A 196 -8.24 -12.85 -7.46
C ILE A 196 -7.41 -11.69 -8.00
N HIS A 197 -7.23 -10.65 -7.18
CA HIS A 197 -6.47 -9.47 -7.53
C HIS A 197 -5.32 -9.26 -6.54
N SER A 198 -4.28 -8.60 -6.98
CA SER A 198 -3.19 -8.19 -6.11
C SER A 198 -2.57 -6.89 -6.58
N VAL A 199 -2.03 -6.15 -5.64
CA VAL A 199 -1.13 -5.02 -5.87
C VAL A 199 0.13 -5.22 -5.03
N ALA A 200 1.25 -4.69 -5.50
CA ALA A 200 2.54 -4.74 -4.83
C ALA A 200 2.94 -3.32 -4.43
N SER A 201 2.82 -3.01 -3.14
CA SER A 201 3.15 -1.70 -2.58
C SER A 201 4.67 -1.52 -2.48
N PHE A 202 5.23 -0.88 -3.49
CA PHE A 202 6.64 -0.52 -3.59
C PHE A 202 6.84 0.88 -2.99
N PHE A 203 7.63 0.97 -1.92
CA PHE A 203 7.80 2.18 -1.15
C PHE A 203 8.83 3.12 -1.77
N VAL A 204 8.48 4.39 -1.90
CA VAL A 204 9.23 5.37 -2.69
C VAL A 204 9.98 6.37 -1.82
N SER A 205 9.32 7.29 -1.14
CA SER A 205 9.98 8.43 -0.49
C SER A 205 10.99 8.07 0.60
N ARG A 206 10.80 6.95 1.27
CA ARG A 206 11.73 6.50 2.34
C ARG A 206 13.12 6.20 1.81
N VAL A 207 13.23 5.76 0.55
CA VAL A 207 14.52 5.51 -0.10
C VAL A 207 15.31 6.80 -0.22
N ASP A 208 14.70 7.87 -0.74
CA ASP A 208 15.36 9.17 -0.82
C ASP A 208 15.72 9.72 0.56
N THR A 209 14.83 9.59 1.55
CA THR A 209 15.10 10.07 2.91
C THR A 209 16.37 9.45 3.49
N GLU A 210 16.58 8.14 3.36
CA GLU A 210 17.77 7.47 3.87
C GLU A 210 19.00 7.73 3.00
N VAL A 211 18.85 7.67 1.68
CA VAL A 211 19.98 7.90 0.76
C VAL A 211 20.48 9.35 0.83
N ASP A 212 19.56 10.32 0.83
CA ASP A 212 19.94 11.74 0.92
C ASP A 212 20.66 12.06 2.23
N LYS A 213 20.24 11.46 3.34
CA LYS A 213 20.96 11.56 4.63
C LYS A 213 22.40 11.05 4.52
N ARG A 214 22.62 9.94 3.82
CA ARG A 214 23.99 9.41 3.60
C ARG A 214 24.78 10.30 2.65
N LEU A 215 24.16 10.80 1.58
CA LEU A 215 24.79 11.74 0.64
C LEU A 215 25.20 13.05 1.31
N ASP A 216 24.36 13.59 2.19
CA ASP A 216 24.68 14.78 2.99
C ASP A 216 25.87 14.56 3.90
N GLY A 217 26.01 13.35 4.45
CA GLY A 217 27.17 12.95 5.25
C GLY A 217 28.48 12.91 4.43
N ILE A 218 28.41 12.58 3.14
CA ILE A 218 29.56 12.60 2.22
C ILE A 218 29.92 14.05 1.84
N GLY A 219 28.92 14.85 1.47
CA GLY A 219 29.03 16.30 1.26
C GLY A 219 29.77 16.77 0.01
N THR A 220 30.25 15.86 -0.86
CA THR A 220 30.88 16.23 -2.16
C THR A 220 29.86 16.74 -3.17
N ASP A 221 30.33 17.39 -4.21
CA ASP A 221 29.44 17.91 -5.26
C ASP A 221 28.79 16.74 -6.05
N GLU A 222 29.51 15.64 -6.24
CA GLU A 222 28.96 14.43 -6.84
C GLU A 222 27.83 13.84 -5.96
N ALA A 223 28.01 13.80 -4.65
CA ALA A 223 26.98 13.34 -3.72
C ALA A 223 25.73 14.23 -3.77
N LYS A 224 25.92 15.55 -3.72
CA LYS A 224 24.82 16.52 -3.82
C LYS A 224 24.03 16.40 -5.12
N ALA A 225 24.70 16.07 -6.24
CA ALA A 225 24.07 15.91 -7.54
C ALA A 225 23.18 14.65 -7.64
N LEU A 226 23.32 13.69 -6.72
CA LEU A 226 22.52 12.46 -6.66
C LEU A 226 21.31 12.54 -5.73
N ARG A 227 21.18 13.61 -4.94
CA ARG A 227 20.03 13.79 -4.05
C ARG A 227 18.71 13.77 -4.83
N GLY A 228 17.69 13.11 -4.23
CA GLY A 228 16.36 13.00 -4.81
C GLY A 228 16.23 12.12 -6.05
N LYS A 229 17.24 11.29 -6.34
CA LYS A 229 17.24 10.41 -7.52
C LYS A 229 17.02 8.93 -7.20
N ALA A 230 17.43 8.49 -6.04
CA ALA A 230 17.46 7.07 -5.68
C ALA A 230 16.07 6.42 -5.67
N ALA A 231 15.08 7.09 -5.09
CA ALA A 231 13.72 6.56 -4.97
C ALA A 231 13.05 6.38 -6.33
N VAL A 232 13.14 7.38 -7.19
CA VAL A 232 12.58 7.32 -8.55
C VAL A 232 13.31 6.28 -9.39
N ALA A 233 14.64 6.22 -9.31
CA ALA A 233 15.43 5.21 -10.01
C ALA A 233 15.05 3.79 -9.59
N ASN A 234 14.92 3.54 -8.28
CA ASN A 234 14.50 2.26 -7.74
C ASN A 234 13.10 1.85 -8.22
N ALA A 235 12.13 2.76 -8.16
CA ALA A 235 10.76 2.50 -8.62
C ALA A 235 10.69 2.25 -10.15
N ARG A 236 11.46 2.97 -10.94
CA ARG A 236 11.55 2.75 -12.40
C ARG A 236 12.08 1.36 -12.73
N LEU A 237 13.11 0.91 -12.03
CA LEU A 237 13.65 -0.45 -12.19
C LEU A 237 12.68 -1.52 -11.66
N ALA A 238 11.88 -1.21 -10.65
CA ALA A 238 10.79 -2.09 -10.22
C ALA A 238 9.73 -2.26 -11.33
N TYR A 239 9.39 -1.19 -12.04
CA TYR A 239 8.48 -1.29 -13.18
C TYR A 239 9.08 -2.13 -14.33
N GLN A 240 10.38 -2.02 -14.60
CA GLN A 240 11.06 -2.91 -15.53
C GLN A 240 10.92 -4.40 -15.13
N ALA A 241 11.14 -4.70 -13.85
CA ALA A 241 10.97 -6.06 -13.33
C ALA A 241 9.53 -6.56 -13.50
N TYR A 242 8.53 -5.67 -13.28
CA TYR A 242 7.12 -5.98 -13.55
C TYR A 242 6.88 -6.33 -15.02
N GLU A 243 7.38 -5.55 -15.94
CA GLU A 243 7.23 -5.83 -17.38
C GLU A 243 7.85 -7.19 -17.76
N GLU A 244 9.02 -7.50 -17.23
CA GLU A 244 9.71 -8.76 -17.48
C GLU A 244 8.91 -9.98 -16.96
N VAL A 245 8.45 -9.93 -15.72
CA VAL A 245 7.71 -11.04 -15.10
C VAL A 245 6.36 -11.26 -15.78
N PHE A 246 5.63 -10.18 -16.04
CA PHE A 246 4.29 -10.24 -16.65
C PHE A 246 4.30 -10.26 -18.18
N SER A 247 5.45 -10.54 -18.79
CA SER A 247 5.61 -10.96 -20.19
C SER A 247 6.19 -12.38 -20.33
N SER A 248 6.38 -13.10 -19.23
CA SER A 248 6.94 -14.46 -19.22
C SER A 248 5.92 -15.52 -19.69
N ASP A 249 6.44 -16.66 -20.15
CA ASP A 249 5.61 -17.83 -20.50
C ASP A 249 4.81 -18.37 -19.30
N ARG A 250 5.37 -18.27 -18.09
CA ARG A 250 4.66 -18.65 -16.85
C ARG A 250 3.43 -17.79 -16.65
N TRP A 251 3.59 -16.48 -16.82
CA TRP A 251 2.46 -15.56 -16.72
C TRP A 251 1.42 -15.82 -17.82
N SER A 252 1.84 -15.99 -19.07
CA SER A 252 0.92 -16.23 -20.19
C SER A 252 -0.01 -17.42 -19.96
N ARG A 253 0.50 -18.49 -19.32
CA ARG A 253 -0.35 -19.65 -18.94
C ARG A 253 -1.41 -19.31 -17.90
N LEU A 254 -1.09 -18.45 -16.95
CA LEU A 254 -2.02 -18.00 -15.91
C LEU A 254 -3.03 -17.00 -16.47
N GLU A 255 -2.59 -16.06 -17.30
CA GLU A 255 -3.45 -15.10 -17.99
C GLU A 255 -4.48 -15.79 -18.88
N ASN A 256 -4.08 -16.81 -19.63
CA ASN A 256 -4.98 -17.66 -20.42
C ASN A 256 -5.99 -18.43 -19.56
N ALA A 257 -5.71 -18.62 -18.29
CA ALA A 257 -6.63 -19.21 -17.30
C ALA A 257 -7.48 -18.15 -16.57
N GLY A 258 -7.44 -16.90 -17.00
CA GLY A 258 -8.23 -15.79 -16.46
C GLY A 258 -7.55 -14.95 -15.38
N ALA A 259 -6.29 -15.20 -15.06
CA ALA A 259 -5.58 -14.46 -14.01
C ALA A 259 -5.38 -12.97 -14.38
N ARG A 260 -5.33 -12.12 -13.36
CA ARG A 260 -5.08 -10.69 -13.44
C ARG A 260 -3.65 -10.37 -13.00
N LYS A 261 -2.99 -9.41 -13.65
CA LYS A 261 -1.64 -8.97 -13.26
C LYS A 261 -1.65 -8.36 -11.86
N GLN A 262 -0.58 -8.61 -11.10
CA GLN A 262 -0.31 -7.85 -9.88
C GLN A 262 0.29 -6.50 -10.28
N ARG A 263 -0.52 -5.43 -10.16
CA ARG A 263 -0.05 -4.09 -10.51
C ARG A 263 0.97 -3.59 -9.49
N PRO A 264 2.08 -2.94 -9.92
CA PRO A 264 2.90 -2.16 -9.01
C PRO A 264 2.08 -1.00 -8.45
N LEU A 265 2.19 -0.80 -7.14
CA LEU A 265 1.58 0.30 -6.42
C LEU A 265 2.69 1.14 -5.79
N TRP A 266 2.78 2.39 -6.21
CA TRP A 266 3.70 3.34 -5.59
C TRP A 266 3.12 3.78 -4.26
N ALA A 267 3.80 3.43 -3.18
CA ALA A 267 3.43 3.73 -1.81
C ALA A 267 4.41 4.73 -1.17
N SER A 268 3.97 5.44 -0.14
CA SER A 268 4.78 6.49 0.49
C SER A 268 5.22 7.55 -0.53
N THR A 269 4.25 8.09 -1.28
CA THR A 269 4.52 9.03 -2.38
C THR A 269 4.45 10.50 -1.97
N GLY A 270 4.15 10.79 -0.71
CA GLY A 270 4.28 12.13 -0.15
C GLY A 270 5.75 12.53 -0.04
N VAL A 271 6.09 13.69 -0.58
CA VAL A 271 7.45 14.27 -0.51
C VAL A 271 7.75 14.71 0.92
N LYS A 272 8.93 14.40 1.44
CA LYS A 272 9.37 14.73 2.82
C LYS A 272 10.32 15.92 2.85
N ASP A 273 11.21 16.05 1.88
CA ASP A 273 12.15 17.17 1.77
C ASP A 273 11.48 18.36 1.08
N PRO A 274 11.34 19.51 1.76
CA PRO A 274 10.72 20.71 1.18
C PRO A 274 11.48 21.30 -0.03
N ALA A 275 12.71 20.86 -0.27
CA ALA A 275 13.47 21.26 -1.45
C ALA A 275 12.96 20.58 -2.74
N TYR A 276 12.20 19.49 -2.63
CA TYR A 276 11.66 18.78 -3.78
C TYR A 276 10.24 19.25 -4.10
N LYS A 277 9.88 19.13 -5.38
CA LYS A 277 8.52 19.40 -5.83
C LYS A 277 7.53 18.50 -5.07
N PRO A 278 6.44 19.01 -4.51
CA PRO A 278 5.47 18.20 -3.74
C PRO A 278 4.88 17.01 -4.51
N THR A 279 4.90 17.06 -5.85
CA THR A 279 4.39 16.02 -6.74
C THR A 279 5.46 15.14 -7.37
N LEU A 280 6.71 15.20 -6.88
CA LEU A 280 7.86 14.47 -7.47
C LEU A 280 7.55 12.98 -7.73
N TYR A 281 7.03 12.27 -6.75
CA TYR A 281 6.78 10.83 -6.84
C TYR A 281 5.44 10.48 -7.52
N VAL A 282 4.73 11.47 -8.00
CA VAL A 282 3.58 11.32 -8.90
C VAL A 282 4.02 11.58 -10.33
N ASP A 283 4.60 12.75 -10.58
CA ASP A 283 5.00 13.21 -11.92
C ASP A 283 6.02 12.29 -12.59
N ASP A 284 7.00 11.79 -11.83
CA ASP A 284 8.13 10.99 -12.34
C ASP A 284 7.86 9.48 -12.37
N LEU A 285 6.69 9.04 -11.93
CA LEU A 285 6.31 7.62 -11.85
C LEU A 285 5.01 7.32 -12.60
N VAL A 286 4.75 8.01 -13.68
CA VAL A 286 3.58 7.77 -14.54
C VAL A 286 3.87 6.63 -15.51
N ALA A 287 3.10 5.54 -15.39
CA ALA A 287 3.13 4.42 -16.31
C ALA A 287 1.79 3.66 -16.30
N PRO A 288 1.39 3.01 -17.39
CA PRO A 288 0.14 2.26 -17.44
C PRO A 288 0.15 1.06 -16.49
N ASN A 289 -1.03 0.67 -16.02
CA ASN A 289 -1.23 -0.45 -15.09
C ASN A 289 -0.48 -0.29 -13.76
N THR A 290 -0.39 0.92 -13.26
CA THR A 290 0.14 1.24 -11.94
C THR A 290 -0.95 1.79 -11.04
N VAL A 291 -0.69 1.75 -9.75
CA VAL A 291 -1.46 2.44 -8.72
C VAL A 291 -0.52 3.43 -8.04
N ASN A 292 -1.00 4.62 -7.72
CA ASN A 292 -0.31 5.53 -6.81
C ASN A 292 -1.23 5.79 -5.63
N THR A 293 -0.85 5.32 -4.45
CA THR A 293 -1.59 5.64 -3.23
C THR A 293 -0.92 6.81 -2.54
N MET A 294 -1.68 7.87 -2.31
CA MET A 294 -1.14 9.13 -1.85
C MET A 294 -1.94 9.72 -0.69
N PRO A 295 -1.27 10.42 0.24
CA PRO A 295 -1.95 11.22 1.24
C PRO A 295 -2.79 12.32 0.58
N GLU A 296 -3.82 12.80 1.26
CA GLU A 296 -4.69 13.87 0.75
C GLU A 296 -3.91 15.14 0.36
N ALA A 297 -2.88 15.50 1.14
CA ALA A 297 -2.02 16.64 0.81
C ALA A 297 -1.30 16.47 -0.54
N THR A 298 -0.88 15.26 -0.89
CA THR A 298 -0.27 14.97 -2.19
C THR A 298 -1.31 14.96 -3.30
N LEU A 299 -2.51 14.47 -3.02
CA LEU A 299 -3.65 14.52 -3.96
C LEU A 299 -3.95 15.97 -4.36
N HIS A 300 -4.10 16.88 -3.38
CA HIS A 300 -4.31 18.31 -3.62
C HIS A 300 -3.13 18.96 -4.34
N ALA A 301 -1.90 18.67 -3.94
CA ALA A 301 -0.72 19.19 -4.63
C ALA A 301 -0.67 18.75 -6.10
N THR A 302 -1.11 17.53 -6.39
CA THR A 302 -1.19 16.99 -7.77
C THR A 302 -2.28 17.71 -8.58
N GLU A 303 -3.45 17.93 -7.98
CA GLU A 303 -4.53 18.68 -8.60
C GLU A 303 -4.11 20.11 -8.97
N GLU A 304 -3.42 20.80 -8.05
CA GLU A 304 -3.00 22.19 -8.21
C GLU A 304 -1.80 22.37 -9.13
N GLY A 305 -0.82 21.45 -9.09
CA GLY A 305 0.48 21.67 -9.71
C GLY A 305 1.14 20.43 -10.32
N GLY A 306 0.43 19.32 -10.47
CA GLY A 306 0.94 18.11 -11.12
C GLY A 306 1.31 18.35 -12.58
N SER A 307 2.43 17.78 -13.02
CA SER A 307 2.94 17.89 -14.38
C SER A 307 2.88 16.51 -15.07
N ILE A 308 1.70 16.15 -15.54
CA ILE A 308 1.46 14.85 -16.19
C ILE A 308 1.68 15.01 -17.69
N THR A 309 2.80 14.46 -18.18
CA THR A 309 3.27 14.65 -19.56
C THR A 309 3.28 13.34 -20.37
N GLY A 310 2.63 12.29 -19.86
CA GLY A 310 2.66 10.94 -20.43
C GLY A 310 3.47 9.99 -19.58
N ASN A 311 3.84 8.84 -20.14
CA ASN A 311 4.64 7.83 -19.46
C ASN A 311 6.06 8.37 -19.15
N THR A 312 6.38 8.53 -17.85
CA THR A 312 7.67 9.05 -17.39
C THR A 312 8.64 7.95 -16.94
N ILE A 313 8.25 6.68 -17.08
CA ILE A 313 9.09 5.52 -16.76
C ILE A 313 9.71 4.90 -18.01
N ALA A 314 8.96 4.82 -19.10
CA ALA A 314 9.44 4.23 -20.35
C ALA A 314 10.73 4.90 -20.86
N GLY A 315 11.72 4.09 -21.22
CA GLY A 315 12.99 4.58 -21.75
C GLY A 315 13.97 5.15 -20.71
N THR A 316 13.70 5.00 -19.42
CA THR A 316 14.53 5.56 -18.34
C THR A 316 15.37 4.53 -17.57
N TYR A 317 15.30 3.26 -17.94
CA TYR A 317 15.93 2.18 -17.14
C TYR A 317 17.44 2.26 -17.10
N GLU A 318 18.09 2.64 -18.19
CA GLU A 318 19.55 2.81 -18.23
C GLU A 318 20.00 3.92 -17.29
N GLN A 319 19.30 5.06 -17.30
CA GLN A 319 19.62 6.17 -16.41
C GLN A 319 19.35 5.79 -14.95
N ALA A 320 18.22 5.13 -14.67
CA ALA A 320 17.91 4.65 -13.32
C ALA A 320 18.98 3.71 -12.77
N ARG A 321 19.49 2.81 -13.60
CA ARG A 321 20.61 1.93 -13.23
C ARG A 321 21.89 2.70 -12.99
N ALA A 322 22.21 3.67 -13.85
CA ALA A 322 23.39 4.51 -13.69
C ALA A 322 23.32 5.35 -12.40
N ASP A 323 22.16 5.83 -12.01
CA ASP A 323 21.97 6.57 -10.75
C ASP A 323 22.23 5.68 -9.52
N LEU A 324 21.72 4.43 -9.51
CA LEU A 324 22.02 3.49 -8.42
C LEU A 324 23.51 3.06 -8.41
N ASP A 325 24.10 2.82 -9.57
CA ASP A 325 25.53 2.49 -9.68
C ASP A 325 26.43 3.64 -9.18
N ALA A 326 25.98 4.89 -9.37
CA ALA A 326 26.71 6.06 -8.88
C ALA A 326 26.69 6.14 -7.34
N LEU A 327 25.59 5.72 -6.70
CA LEU A 327 25.52 5.62 -5.23
C LEU A 327 26.50 4.59 -4.69
N GLU A 328 26.59 3.41 -5.32
CA GLU A 328 27.53 2.35 -4.95
C GLU A 328 28.99 2.85 -5.05
N LYS A 329 29.33 3.61 -6.12
CA LYS A 329 30.67 4.22 -6.27
C LYS A 329 31.01 5.21 -5.18
N LEU A 330 30.02 5.86 -4.57
CA LEU A 330 30.20 6.75 -3.42
C LEU A 330 30.21 5.98 -2.08
N GLY A 331 30.12 4.64 -2.11
CA GLY A 331 30.13 3.80 -0.92
C GLY A 331 28.76 3.69 -0.22
N ILE A 332 27.67 4.06 -0.88
CA ILE A 332 26.32 3.85 -0.38
C ILE A 332 25.81 2.51 -0.93
N SER A 333 25.78 1.48 -0.10
CA SER A 333 25.30 0.16 -0.49
C SER A 333 23.79 0.16 -0.63
N TYR A 334 23.31 -0.22 -1.83
CA TYR A 334 21.90 -0.39 -2.09
C TYR A 334 21.28 -1.45 -1.17
N ASP A 335 21.93 -2.60 -1.03
CA ASP A 335 21.42 -3.71 -0.23
C ASP A 335 21.28 -3.33 1.26
N GLU A 336 22.25 -2.59 1.81
CA GLU A 336 22.15 -2.09 3.18
C GLU A 336 20.99 -1.11 3.36
N VAL A 337 20.78 -0.20 2.42
CA VAL A 337 19.70 0.78 2.47
C VAL A 337 18.35 0.09 2.46
N VAL A 338 18.10 -0.80 1.51
CA VAL A 338 16.79 -1.45 1.36
C VAL A 338 16.50 -2.43 2.49
N GLN A 339 17.51 -3.11 3.03
CA GLN A 339 17.33 -3.97 4.22
C GLN A 339 17.00 -3.14 5.46
N LEU A 340 17.72 -2.05 5.70
CA LEU A 340 17.43 -1.13 6.81
C LEU A 340 15.99 -0.61 6.73
N LEU A 341 15.53 -0.23 5.53
CA LEU A 341 14.18 0.30 5.34
C LEU A 341 13.09 -0.77 5.54
N GLU A 342 13.34 -2.03 5.18
CA GLU A 342 12.45 -3.15 5.49
C GLU A 342 12.31 -3.33 7.00
N ASP A 343 13.43 -3.42 7.72
CA ASP A 343 13.47 -3.62 9.16
C ASP A 343 12.76 -2.46 9.88
N GLU A 344 13.13 -1.22 9.57
CA GLU A 344 12.48 -0.02 10.12
C GLU A 344 10.99 0.08 9.74
N GLY A 345 10.60 -0.42 8.57
CA GLY A 345 9.21 -0.45 8.12
C GLY A 345 8.34 -1.32 9.01
N VAL A 346 8.80 -2.53 9.32
CA VAL A 346 8.14 -3.45 10.25
C VAL A 346 8.09 -2.86 11.65
N GLU A 347 9.22 -2.37 12.18
CA GLU A 347 9.30 -1.75 13.51
C GLU A 347 8.34 -0.56 13.66
N LYS A 348 8.24 0.31 12.67
CA LYS A 348 7.33 1.46 12.68
C LYS A 348 5.87 1.03 12.71
N PHE A 349 5.50 0.00 11.96
CA PHE A 349 4.13 -0.51 11.98
C PHE A 349 3.80 -1.22 13.29
N GLU A 350 4.75 -1.96 13.86
CA GLU A 350 4.60 -2.55 15.20
C GLU A 350 4.45 -1.47 16.28
N ALA A 351 5.25 -0.40 16.23
CA ALA A 351 5.13 0.73 17.15
C ALA A 351 3.75 1.40 17.05
N SER A 352 3.28 1.69 15.81
CA SER A 352 1.95 2.26 15.59
C SER A 352 0.83 1.34 16.07
N TRP A 353 0.98 0.03 15.89
CA TRP A 353 0.03 -0.96 16.40
C TRP A 353 -0.01 -0.99 17.93
N ASN A 354 1.15 -0.96 18.58
CA ASN A 354 1.22 -0.91 20.04
C ASN A 354 0.62 0.39 20.61
N ASP A 355 0.77 1.52 19.91
CA ASP A 355 0.13 2.77 20.28
C ASP A 355 -1.38 2.71 20.05
N LEU A 356 -1.83 2.06 19.00
CA LEU A 356 -3.25 1.79 18.76
C LEU A 356 -3.86 0.91 19.86
N LEU A 357 -3.16 -0.14 20.30
CA LEU A 357 -3.58 -0.98 21.43
C LEU A 357 -3.76 -0.13 22.70
N LYS A 358 -2.76 0.67 23.07
CA LYS A 358 -2.79 1.51 24.28
C LYS A 358 -3.90 2.55 24.24
N SER A 359 -4.06 3.25 23.10
CA SER A 359 -5.10 4.28 22.97
C SER A 359 -6.49 3.67 22.99
N THR A 360 -6.70 2.51 22.37
CA THR A 360 -7.98 1.82 22.40
C THR A 360 -8.30 1.28 23.79
N GLU A 361 -7.31 0.73 24.52
CA GLU A 361 -7.48 0.29 25.91
C GLU A 361 -7.95 1.44 26.80
N ALA A 362 -7.29 2.60 26.72
CA ALA A 362 -7.66 3.78 27.47
C ALA A 362 -9.09 4.26 27.16
N GLU A 363 -9.51 4.19 25.89
CA GLU A 363 -10.88 4.57 25.51
C GLU A 363 -11.93 3.54 26.01
N LEU A 364 -11.63 2.25 25.95
CA LEU A 364 -12.50 1.22 26.51
C LEU A 364 -12.67 1.37 28.02
N GLU A 365 -11.59 1.68 28.74
CA GLU A 365 -11.63 1.96 30.19
C GLU A 365 -12.43 3.22 30.50
N ARG A 366 -12.24 4.30 29.75
CA ARG A 366 -12.97 5.57 29.89
C ARG A 366 -14.48 5.41 29.70
N LEU A 367 -14.88 4.55 28.78
CA LEU A 367 -16.27 4.32 28.38
C LEU A 367 -16.92 3.11 29.09
N ALA A 368 -16.15 2.40 29.91
CA ALA A 368 -16.70 1.27 30.68
C ALA A 368 -17.84 1.75 31.58
N PRO A 369 -19.00 1.03 31.62
CA PRO A 369 -20.05 1.37 32.51
C PRO A 369 -19.57 1.31 33.97
N ALA A 370 -19.97 2.28 34.80
CA ALA A 370 -19.68 2.24 36.22
C ALA A 370 -20.17 0.90 36.79
N GLU A 371 -19.30 0.21 37.52
CA GLU A 371 -19.72 -1.03 38.19
C GLU A 371 -20.86 -0.68 39.19
N GLY A 372 -22.05 -1.17 38.88
CA GLY A 372 -23.24 -1.01 39.71
C GLY A 372 -23.29 -2.03 40.85
#